data_159d79fbc9ae6970113b3726bc92dd7f
#
_entry.id   159d79fbc9ae6970113b3726bc92dd7f
#
_cell.length_a   1.000
_cell.length_b   1.000
_cell.length_c   1.000
_cell.angle_alpha   90.00
_cell.angle_beta   90.00
_cell.angle_gamma   90.00
#
_symmetry.space_group_name_H-M   'P 1'
#
loop_
_entity.id
_entity.type
_entity.pdbx_description
1 polymer ?
#
loop_
_entity_poly.entity_id
_entity_poly.type
_entity_poly.pdbx_seq_one_letter_code
_entity_poly.pdbx_strand_id
1 'polypeptide(L)'
;MTLRNWIAAGVVALATATASAEELVVSNYGVSANGMPFGVALEKGYFKDEGLNITGIISSAGGGTTLRNMLAGAGTPYGEVNPVVVVSAVLAGADLRIVSDNVLTVAEFVWAVRPDSPIKTIKDLKGRKIGYTNPRSTSQALANLLLQISGYKESDVELVKMGGFGEGVAALESGQVDMVPITEPLWSKYKGKFRAVITASDVLPPLDNVVGVTTVEMAEKKGDFIRAVIRARRKAVVFMREHPDEAADIVARQFKIERDVALSAVKNLTTSKTKGVPYWGEGDIHLEGLKRMIEAQRAVGAISGEVDYNKLVDTRFLPNDLKTVK
;
A
#
# COMPACT_ATOMS: atom_id res chain seq x y z
N MET A 1 8.43 -32.93 72.66
CA MET A 1 9.07 -31.95 71.78
C MET A 1 8.76 -32.36 70.36
N THR A 2 7.73 -31.76 69.72
CA THR A 2 7.31 -32.09 68.36
C THR A 2 7.58 -30.87 67.46
N LEU A 3 8.54 -30.99 66.55
CA LEU A 3 8.80 -30.00 65.50
C LEU A 3 7.69 -30.04 64.42
N ARG A 4 6.97 -28.96 64.25
CA ARG A 4 6.03 -28.76 63.13
C ARG A 4 6.78 -28.10 61.98
N ASN A 5 7.01 -28.85 60.89
CA ASN A 5 7.52 -28.33 59.60
C ASN A 5 6.41 -27.48 58.93
N TRP A 6 6.67 -26.21 58.70
CA TRP A 6 5.86 -25.34 57.83
C TRP A 6 6.45 -25.41 56.44
N ILE A 7 5.71 -26.02 55.51
CA ILE A 7 5.98 -25.93 54.07
C ILE A 7 5.27 -24.68 53.57
N ALA A 8 6.03 -23.65 53.24
CA ALA A 8 5.52 -22.46 52.56
C ALA A 8 5.39 -22.77 51.05
N ALA A 9 4.19 -22.98 50.57
CA ALA A 9 3.88 -23.07 49.15
C ALA A 9 3.94 -21.67 48.53
N GLY A 10 4.99 -21.38 47.79
CA GLY A 10 5.09 -20.15 46.99
C GLY A 10 4.18 -20.23 45.80
N VAL A 11 3.12 -19.45 45.81
CA VAL A 11 2.25 -19.23 44.63
C VAL A 11 3.00 -18.29 43.68
N VAL A 12 3.55 -18.82 42.60
CA VAL A 12 4.06 -18.01 41.48
C VAL A 12 2.84 -17.49 40.70
N ALA A 13 2.44 -16.27 40.97
CA ALA A 13 1.44 -15.55 40.13
C ALA A 13 2.12 -15.27 38.78
N LEU A 14 1.78 -16.03 37.75
CA LEU A 14 2.04 -15.63 36.37
C LEU A 14 1.15 -14.39 36.08
N ALA A 15 1.76 -13.23 36.13
CA ALA A 15 1.13 -12.01 35.57
C ALA A 15 1.03 -12.19 34.05
N THR A 16 -0.14 -12.59 33.57
CA THR A 16 -0.49 -12.47 32.15
C THR A 16 -0.61 -10.97 31.85
N ALA A 17 0.45 -10.38 31.29
CA ALA A 17 0.36 -9.06 30.73
C ALA A 17 -0.69 -9.11 29.59
N THR A 18 -1.87 -8.61 29.85
CA THR A 18 -2.86 -8.38 28.79
C THR A 18 -2.28 -7.33 27.86
N ALA A 19 -1.91 -7.73 26.63
CA ALA A 19 -1.50 -6.78 25.61
C ALA A 19 -2.61 -5.74 25.47
N SER A 20 -2.25 -4.45 25.57
CA SER A 20 -3.16 -3.34 25.32
C SER A 20 -3.77 -3.49 23.92
N ALA A 21 -5.04 -3.16 23.76
CA ALA A 21 -5.67 -3.09 22.47
C ALA A 21 -4.95 -2.02 21.61
N GLU A 22 -4.50 -2.41 20.41
CA GLU A 22 -3.75 -1.55 19.50
C GLU A 22 -4.43 -1.57 18.12
N GLU A 23 -4.26 -0.49 17.38
CA GLU A 23 -4.80 -0.33 16.04
C GLU A 23 -3.69 0.00 15.06
N LEU A 24 -3.89 -0.39 13.80
CA LEU A 24 -3.02 0.00 12.68
C LEU A 24 -3.74 1.04 11.83
N VAL A 25 -2.99 1.98 11.26
CA VAL A 25 -3.54 2.96 10.33
C VAL A 25 -3.10 2.61 8.92
N VAL A 26 -4.07 2.27 8.05
CA VAL A 26 -3.80 1.84 6.67
C VAL A 26 -4.54 2.75 5.70
N SER A 27 -3.80 3.32 4.76
CA SER A 27 -4.36 4.17 3.69
C SER A 27 -5.36 3.41 2.84
N ASN A 28 -6.58 3.96 2.72
CA ASN A 28 -7.65 3.41 1.90
C ASN A 28 -7.95 1.92 2.19
N TYR A 29 -7.83 1.48 3.44
CA TYR A 29 -8.22 0.13 3.84
C TYR A 29 -9.68 -0.14 3.49
N GLY A 30 -9.96 -1.31 2.94
CA GLY A 30 -11.28 -1.68 2.44
C GLY A 30 -11.61 -1.16 1.03
N VAL A 31 -10.75 -0.32 0.43
CA VAL A 31 -10.95 0.26 -0.90
C VAL A 31 -9.82 -0.10 -1.87
N SER A 32 -8.58 -0.02 -1.42
CA SER A 32 -7.39 -0.26 -2.26
C SER A 32 -6.69 -1.56 -1.87
N ALA A 33 -6.08 -2.22 -2.84
CA ALA A 33 -5.48 -3.54 -2.69
C ALA A 33 -4.32 -3.61 -1.68
N ASN A 34 -3.62 -2.50 -1.42
CA ASN A 34 -2.52 -2.45 -0.45
C ASN A 34 -2.91 -2.97 0.94
N GLY A 35 -4.15 -2.71 1.36
CA GLY A 35 -4.66 -3.13 2.68
C GLY A 35 -5.05 -4.61 2.79
N MET A 36 -5.17 -5.36 1.69
CA MET A 36 -5.62 -6.76 1.72
C MET A 36 -4.79 -7.66 2.65
N PRO A 37 -3.43 -7.60 2.67
CA PRO A 37 -2.64 -8.42 3.57
C PRO A 37 -2.93 -8.16 5.06
N PHE A 38 -3.29 -6.93 5.43
CA PHE A 38 -3.65 -6.63 6.83
C PHE A 38 -4.99 -7.25 7.22
N GLY A 39 -5.98 -7.22 6.33
CA GLY A 39 -7.26 -7.89 6.53
C GLY A 39 -7.10 -9.41 6.68
N VAL A 40 -6.26 -10.00 5.83
CA VAL A 40 -5.91 -11.43 5.92
C VAL A 40 -5.15 -11.73 7.22
N ALA A 41 -4.16 -10.92 7.60
CA ALA A 41 -3.42 -11.09 8.85
C ALA A 41 -4.33 -11.02 10.08
N LEU A 42 -5.28 -10.10 10.08
CA LEU A 42 -6.25 -9.93 11.16
C LEU A 42 -7.15 -11.17 11.30
N GLU A 43 -7.76 -11.62 10.21
CA GLU A 43 -8.73 -12.73 10.23
C GLU A 43 -8.07 -14.10 10.44
N LYS A 44 -6.85 -14.30 9.89
CA LYS A 44 -6.06 -15.52 10.13
C LYS A 44 -5.41 -15.57 11.52
N GLY A 45 -5.51 -14.50 12.30
CA GLY A 45 -4.91 -14.43 13.63
C GLY A 45 -3.40 -14.24 13.64
N TYR A 46 -2.76 -13.88 12.52
CA TYR A 46 -1.29 -13.75 12.45
C TYR A 46 -0.74 -12.66 13.36
N PHE A 47 -1.51 -11.62 13.67
CA PHE A 47 -1.13 -10.63 14.68
C PHE A 47 -1.06 -11.27 16.08
N LYS A 48 -2.04 -12.11 16.44
CA LYS A 48 -2.05 -12.82 17.72
C LYS A 48 -0.87 -13.80 17.84
N ASP A 49 -0.55 -14.49 16.74
CA ASP A 49 0.61 -15.40 16.69
C ASP A 49 1.93 -14.66 16.94
N GLU A 50 1.99 -13.38 16.60
CA GLU A 50 3.14 -12.51 16.87
C GLU A 50 3.04 -11.77 18.21
N GLY A 51 2.06 -12.10 19.05
CA GLY A 51 1.89 -11.52 20.39
C GLY A 51 1.19 -10.14 20.40
N LEU A 52 0.57 -9.73 19.28
CA LEU A 52 -0.12 -8.45 19.17
C LEU A 52 -1.63 -8.60 19.38
N ASN A 53 -2.22 -7.65 20.09
CA ASN A 53 -3.66 -7.52 20.24
C ASN A 53 -4.23 -6.44 19.32
N ILE A 54 -4.13 -6.67 18.00
CA ILE A 54 -4.73 -5.76 17.01
C ILE A 54 -6.24 -5.97 17.00
N THR A 55 -6.99 -4.96 17.42
CA THR A 55 -8.44 -4.97 17.51
C THR A 55 -9.13 -4.35 16.30
N GLY A 56 -8.40 -3.58 15.47
CA GLY A 56 -8.95 -2.95 14.29
C GLY A 56 -7.87 -2.35 13.37
N ILE A 57 -8.34 -2.02 12.17
CA ILE A 57 -7.56 -1.30 11.18
C ILE A 57 -8.29 0.01 10.86
N ILE A 58 -7.67 1.13 11.19
CA ILE A 58 -8.19 2.46 10.90
C ILE A 58 -7.97 2.74 9.42
N SER A 59 -9.06 2.86 8.66
CA SER A 59 -9.03 3.31 7.28
C SER A 59 -8.94 4.84 7.22
N SER A 60 -8.11 5.35 6.33
CA SER A 60 -7.97 6.79 6.10
C SER A 60 -8.07 7.12 4.61
N ALA A 61 -8.79 8.15 4.24
CA ALA A 61 -8.91 8.62 2.86
C ALA A 61 -7.60 9.31 2.41
N GLY A 62 -6.69 8.49 1.86
CA GLY A 62 -5.40 8.94 1.32
C GLY A 62 -4.30 9.19 2.36
N GLY A 63 -3.06 9.20 1.87
CA GLY A 63 -1.86 9.14 2.68
C GLY A 63 -1.67 10.28 3.68
N GLY A 64 -2.04 11.50 3.32
CA GLY A 64 -1.92 12.65 4.23
C GLY A 64 -2.80 12.52 5.47
N THR A 65 -4.00 11.97 5.34
CA THR A 65 -4.90 11.69 6.47
C THR A 65 -4.38 10.51 7.28
N THR A 66 -3.86 9.48 6.63
CA THR A 66 -3.22 8.34 7.30
C THR A 66 -2.09 8.79 8.21
N LEU A 67 -1.18 9.62 7.68
CA LEU A 67 -0.06 10.13 8.45
C LEU A 67 -0.53 11.01 9.62
N ARG A 68 -1.51 11.90 9.41
CA ARG A 68 -2.08 12.69 10.51
C ARG A 68 -2.70 11.81 11.59
N ASN A 69 -3.48 10.79 11.21
CA ASN A 69 -4.09 9.87 12.17
C ASN A 69 -3.04 9.11 12.98
N MET A 70 -1.96 8.66 12.33
CA MET A 70 -0.84 8.00 12.99
C MET A 70 -0.14 8.94 13.98
N LEU A 71 0.10 10.21 13.59
CA LEU A 71 0.79 11.19 14.43
C LEU A 71 -0.09 11.74 15.56
N ALA A 72 -1.40 11.83 15.35
CA ALA A 72 -2.34 12.33 16.36
C ALA A 72 -2.78 11.25 17.36
N GLY A 73 -2.72 9.98 16.98
CA GLY A 73 -3.10 8.85 17.81
C GLY A 73 -2.00 8.53 18.83
N ALA A 74 -2.27 8.77 20.10
CA ALA A 74 -1.38 8.34 21.18
C ALA A 74 -1.32 6.80 21.24
N GLY A 75 -0.62 6.15 20.31
CA GLY A 75 -0.41 4.70 20.38
C GLY A 75 -0.55 3.90 19.11
N THR A 76 -0.57 4.51 17.94
CA THR A 76 -0.46 3.79 16.66
C THR A 76 1.00 3.76 16.18
N PRO A 77 1.79 2.73 16.57
CA PRO A 77 3.24 2.74 16.30
C PRO A 77 3.59 2.46 14.85
N TYR A 78 2.61 2.10 14.02
CA TYR A 78 2.81 1.72 12.63
C TYR A 78 1.68 2.24 11.74
N GLY A 79 2.05 2.82 10.61
CA GLY A 79 1.12 3.22 9.55
C GLY A 79 1.55 2.66 8.19
N GLU A 80 0.58 2.51 7.28
CA GLU A 80 0.86 2.14 5.89
C GLU A 80 0.40 3.26 4.95
N VAL A 81 1.34 3.81 4.15
CA VAL A 81 1.10 5.02 3.38
C VAL A 81 1.99 5.09 2.14
N ASN A 82 1.59 5.90 1.16
CA ASN A 82 2.46 6.22 0.01
C ASN A 82 3.76 6.93 0.47
N PRO A 83 4.94 6.53 -0.04
CA PRO A 83 6.23 7.06 0.39
C PRO A 83 6.39 8.58 0.18
N VAL A 84 5.70 9.15 -0.81
CA VAL A 84 5.72 10.60 -1.09
C VAL A 84 5.24 11.42 0.10
N VAL A 85 4.21 10.95 0.79
CA VAL A 85 3.67 11.63 1.98
C VAL A 85 4.68 11.59 3.13
N VAL A 86 5.39 10.46 3.29
CA VAL A 86 6.45 10.32 4.30
C VAL A 86 7.60 11.28 4.00
N VAL A 87 8.09 11.27 2.75
CA VAL A 87 9.17 12.15 2.31
C VAL A 87 8.80 13.62 2.47
N SER A 88 7.60 14.02 2.04
CA SER A 88 7.14 15.41 2.19
C SER A 88 7.07 15.84 3.65
N ALA A 89 6.64 14.96 4.56
CA ALA A 89 6.60 15.24 5.98
C ALA A 89 8.01 15.34 6.60
N VAL A 90 8.94 14.45 6.20
CA VAL A 90 10.34 14.50 6.65
C VAL A 90 11.03 15.78 6.18
N LEU A 91 10.82 16.20 4.93
CA LEU A 91 11.32 17.46 4.41
C LEU A 91 10.71 18.68 5.13
N ALA A 92 9.52 18.53 5.69
CA ALA A 92 8.87 19.53 6.56
C ALA A 92 9.30 19.44 8.04
N GLY A 93 10.25 18.56 8.39
CA GLY A 93 10.81 18.44 9.73
C GLY A 93 10.20 17.34 10.61
N ALA A 94 9.37 16.44 10.07
CA ALA A 94 8.83 15.31 10.83
C ALA A 94 9.88 14.21 11.01
N ASP A 95 9.99 13.65 12.22
CA ASP A 95 10.88 12.53 12.55
C ASP A 95 10.22 11.19 12.24
N LEU A 96 10.27 10.80 10.97
CA LEU A 96 9.69 9.56 10.45
C LEU A 96 10.75 8.61 9.89
N ARG A 97 10.43 7.31 9.89
CA ARG A 97 11.23 6.25 9.25
C ARG A 97 10.32 5.34 8.43
N ILE A 98 10.80 4.98 7.24
CA ILE A 98 10.28 3.86 6.46
C ILE A 98 10.90 2.59 7.04
N VAL A 99 10.07 1.67 7.49
CA VAL A 99 10.52 0.45 8.18
C VAL A 99 10.22 -0.85 7.42
N SER A 100 9.44 -0.77 6.38
CA SER A 100 9.16 -1.88 5.45
C SER A 100 8.69 -1.35 4.11
N ASP A 101 8.92 -2.14 3.05
CA ASP A 101 8.36 -1.89 1.74
C ASP A 101 7.21 -2.87 1.48
N ASN A 102 6.02 -2.34 1.30
CA ASN A 102 4.80 -3.13 1.34
C ASN A 102 4.19 -3.38 -0.04
N VAL A 103 4.28 -2.39 -0.94
CA VAL A 103 3.82 -2.49 -2.33
C VAL A 103 4.92 -1.98 -3.24
N LEU A 104 5.59 -2.93 -3.91
CA LEU A 104 6.85 -2.70 -4.64
C LEU A 104 6.65 -2.21 -6.07
N THR A 105 5.41 -2.24 -6.55
CA THR A 105 5.08 -1.85 -7.93
C THR A 105 3.72 -1.18 -7.99
N VAL A 106 3.39 -0.63 -9.13
CA VAL A 106 2.07 -0.02 -9.42
C VAL A 106 1.20 -0.94 -10.30
N ALA A 107 1.38 -2.26 -10.17
CA ALA A 107 0.71 -3.25 -11.01
C ALA A 107 -0.83 -3.26 -10.87
N GLU A 108 -1.35 -2.68 -9.81
CA GLU A 108 -2.80 -2.50 -9.62
C GLU A 108 -3.43 -1.48 -10.57
N PHE A 109 -2.62 -0.65 -11.24
CA PHE A 109 -3.13 0.38 -12.16
C PHE A 109 -3.36 -0.18 -13.54
N VAL A 110 -4.59 -0.02 -14.04
CA VAL A 110 -4.99 -0.31 -15.41
C VAL A 110 -5.57 0.96 -16.01
N TRP A 111 -5.03 1.42 -17.14
CA TRP A 111 -5.68 2.49 -17.91
C TRP A 111 -6.74 1.91 -18.82
N ALA A 112 -7.96 2.29 -18.55
CA ALA A 112 -9.14 1.78 -19.18
C ALA A 112 -9.81 2.85 -20.08
N VAL A 113 -10.45 2.38 -21.12
CA VAL A 113 -11.26 3.16 -22.07
C VAL A 113 -12.62 2.51 -22.26
N ARG A 114 -13.57 3.23 -22.83
CA ARG A 114 -14.82 2.65 -23.30
C ARG A 114 -14.55 1.58 -24.38
N PRO A 115 -15.42 0.58 -24.54
CA PRO A 115 -15.22 -0.52 -25.49
C PRO A 115 -15.03 -0.07 -26.94
N ASP A 116 -15.75 0.98 -27.35
CA ASP A 116 -15.74 1.58 -28.69
C ASP A 116 -14.61 2.58 -28.91
N SER A 117 -13.81 2.88 -27.90
CA SER A 117 -12.73 3.88 -27.97
C SER A 117 -11.72 3.57 -29.08
N PRO A 118 -11.29 4.59 -29.86
CA PRO A 118 -10.24 4.45 -30.87
C PRO A 118 -8.84 4.27 -30.24
N ILE A 119 -8.65 4.56 -28.94
CA ILE A 119 -7.36 4.39 -28.26
C ILE A 119 -7.06 2.90 -28.11
N LYS A 120 -6.04 2.40 -28.78
CA LYS A 120 -5.59 0.98 -28.73
C LYS A 120 -4.28 0.83 -27.98
N THR A 121 -3.41 1.84 -28.02
CA THR A 121 -2.08 1.84 -27.44
C THR A 121 -1.75 3.20 -26.83
N ILE A 122 -0.61 3.30 -26.13
CA ILE A 122 -0.09 4.57 -25.60
C ILE A 122 0.25 5.59 -26.70
N LYS A 123 0.39 5.15 -27.97
CA LYS A 123 0.65 6.05 -29.12
C LYS A 123 -0.59 6.77 -29.61
N ASP A 124 -1.77 6.42 -29.14
CA ASP A 124 -3.04 7.01 -29.56
C ASP A 124 -3.52 8.12 -28.61
N LEU A 125 -2.64 8.57 -27.69
CA LEU A 125 -3.01 9.51 -26.62
C LEU A 125 -3.02 10.98 -27.06
N LYS A 126 -2.41 11.34 -28.19
CA LYS A 126 -2.34 12.74 -28.65
C LYS A 126 -3.74 13.34 -28.81
N GLY A 127 -3.96 14.51 -28.21
CA GLY A 127 -5.24 15.23 -28.23
C GLY A 127 -6.35 14.57 -27.38
N ARG A 128 -6.04 13.56 -26.57
CA ARG A 128 -7.03 12.86 -25.74
C ARG A 128 -7.13 13.44 -24.34
N LYS A 129 -8.31 13.24 -23.73
CA LYS A 129 -8.59 13.59 -22.34
C LYS A 129 -8.24 12.42 -21.45
N ILE A 130 -7.19 12.58 -20.63
CA ILE A 130 -6.69 11.53 -19.72
C ILE A 130 -6.99 11.95 -18.29
N GLY A 131 -7.78 11.12 -17.60
CA GLY A 131 -8.13 11.38 -16.22
C GLY A 131 -6.99 11.03 -15.25
N TYR A 132 -6.93 11.76 -14.14
CA TYR A 132 -6.13 11.43 -12.96
C TYR A 132 -6.90 11.85 -11.69
N THR A 133 -6.59 11.30 -10.53
CA THR A 133 -7.39 11.57 -9.33
C THR A 133 -7.26 13.02 -8.87
N ASN A 134 -6.13 13.40 -8.32
CA ASN A 134 -5.89 14.73 -7.76
C ASN A 134 -4.49 15.26 -8.15
N PRO A 135 -4.26 16.55 -8.13
CA PRO A 135 -2.93 17.12 -8.27
C PRO A 135 -1.95 16.53 -7.25
N ARG A 136 -0.74 16.24 -7.72
CA ARG A 136 0.34 15.62 -6.93
C ARG A 136 0.04 14.21 -6.42
N SER A 137 -0.91 13.51 -7.06
CA SER A 137 -1.22 12.10 -6.77
C SER A 137 -0.31 11.15 -7.53
N THR A 138 -0.25 9.90 -7.07
CA THR A 138 0.41 8.82 -7.82
C THR A 138 -0.16 8.70 -9.23
N SER A 139 -1.49 8.78 -9.41
CA SER A 139 -2.10 8.65 -10.73
C SER A 139 -1.69 9.78 -11.70
N GLN A 140 -1.44 11.00 -11.21
CA GLN A 140 -0.88 12.09 -12.04
C GLN A 140 0.57 11.78 -12.43
N ALA A 141 1.41 11.39 -11.48
CA ALA A 141 2.79 11.04 -11.76
C ALA A 141 2.90 9.90 -12.78
N LEU A 142 2.06 8.87 -12.65
CA LEU A 142 2.03 7.75 -13.58
C LEU A 142 1.51 8.17 -14.97
N ALA A 143 0.52 9.08 -15.06
CA ALA A 143 0.08 9.62 -16.34
C ALA A 143 1.23 10.36 -17.05
N ASN A 144 2.00 11.18 -16.33
CA ASN A 144 3.17 11.85 -16.89
C ASN A 144 4.27 10.87 -17.34
N LEU A 145 4.53 9.82 -16.57
CA LEU A 145 5.46 8.77 -16.99
C LEU A 145 5.00 8.06 -18.27
N LEU A 146 3.69 7.78 -18.41
CA LEU A 146 3.14 7.22 -19.64
C LEU A 146 3.36 8.15 -20.84
N LEU A 147 3.13 9.44 -20.68
CA LEU A 147 3.39 10.42 -21.74
C LEU A 147 4.86 10.45 -22.13
N GLN A 148 5.78 10.47 -21.19
CA GLN A 148 7.21 10.43 -21.45
C GLN A 148 7.62 9.16 -22.24
N ILE A 149 7.14 7.98 -21.82
CA ILE A 149 7.40 6.71 -22.50
C ILE A 149 6.81 6.71 -23.93
N SER A 150 5.68 7.38 -24.13
CA SER A 150 5.04 7.50 -25.44
C SER A 150 5.72 8.52 -26.36
N GLY A 151 6.65 9.31 -25.84
CA GLY A 151 7.28 10.43 -26.52
C GLY A 151 6.40 11.70 -26.59
N TYR A 152 5.36 11.76 -25.77
CA TYR A 152 4.46 12.90 -25.65
C TYR A 152 4.85 13.82 -24.50
N LYS A 153 4.45 15.09 -24.62
CA LYS A 153 4.49 16.09 -23.55
C LYS A 153 3.10 16.24 -22.94
N GLU A 154 3.00 16.83 -21.77
CA GLU A 154 1.73 17.15 -21.13
C GLU A 154 0.84 18.03 -22.02
N SER A 155 1.45 18.95 -22.81
CA SER A 155 0.74 19.80 -23.79
C SER A 155 0.14 19.04 -24.99
N ASP A 156 0.50 17.77 -25.20
CA ASP A 156 -0.06 16.96 -26.29
C ASP A 156 -1.38 16.29 -25.93
N VAL A 157 -1.81 16.38 -24.67
CA VAL A 157 -3.04 15.76 -24.12
C VAL A 157 -3.77 16.77 -23.24
N GLU A 158 -5.00 16.45 -22.83
CA GLU A 158 -5.71 17.17 -21.80
C GLU A 158 -5.74 16.31 -20.51
N LEU A 159 -4.97 16.69 -19.49
CA LEU A 159 -5.01 16.02 -18.19
C LEU A 159 -6.20 16.56 -17.37
N VAL A 160 -7.14 15.68 -16.99
CA VAL A 160 -8.39 16.04 -16.32
C VAL A 160 -8.39 15.52 -14.87
N LYS A 161 -8.50 16.44 -13.91
CA LYS A 161 -8.71 16.09 -12.50
C LYS A 161 -10.10 15.51 -12.30
N MET A 162 -10.21 14.31 -11.69
CA MET A 162 -11.49 13.63 -11.47
C MET A 162 -11.92 13.58 -10.00
N GLY A 163 -10.98 13.67 -9.04
CA GLY A 163 -11.26 13.53 -7.60
C GLY A 163 -10.83 12.17 -7.05
N GLY A 164 -11.44 11.08 -7.50
CA GLY A 164 -11.13 9.72 -7.10
C GLY A 164 -11.25 8.73 -8.25
N PHE A 165 -10.96 7.45 -7.98
CA PHE A 165 -11.08 6.40 -9.00
C PHE A 165 -12.54 6.10 -9.36
N GLY A 166 -13.48 6.19 -8.40
CA GLY A 166 -14.91 6.02 -8.66
C GLY A 166 -15.47 7.13 -9.55
N GLU A 167 -15.11 8.38 -9.28
CA GLU A 167 -15.45 9.54 -10.09
C GLU A 167 -14.81 9.43 -11.48
N GLY A 168 -13.61 8.88 -11.58
CA GLY A 168 -12.96 8.57 -12.86
C GLY A 168 -13.75 7.57 -13.69
N VAL A 169 -14.27 6.52 -13.08
CA VAL A 169 -15.15 5.55 -13.75
C VAL A 169 -16.40 6.26 -14.29
N ALA A 170 -17.06 7.10 -13.50
CA ALA A 170 -18.24 7.85 -13.94
C ALA A 170 -17.91 8.83 -15.06
N ALA A 171 -16.76 9.52 -15.02
CA ALA A 171 -16.29 10.41 -16.06
C ALA A 171 -16.01 9.68 -17.39
N LEU A 172 -15.45 8.46 -17.30
CA LEU A 172 -15.24 7.59 -18.47
C LEU A 172 -16.57 7.13 -19.08
N GLU A 173 -17.53 6.74 -18.25
CA GLU A 173 -18.87 6.32 -18.68
C GLU A 173 -19.61 7.44 -19.41
N SER A 174 -19.57 8.65 -18.87
CA SER A 174 -20.23 9.81 -19.46
C SER A 174 -19.51 10.42 -20.67
N GLY A 175 -18.29 9.95 -20.97
CA GLY A 175 -17.47 10.48 -22.06
C GLY A 175 -16.81 11.84 -21.76
N GLN A 176 -16.78 12.26 -20.50
CA GLN A 176 -16.04 13.45 -20.08
C GLN A 176 -14.53 13.29 -20.27
N VAL A 177 -14.03 12.06 -20.18
CA VAL A 177 -12.64 11.69 -20.43
C VAL A 177 -12.58 10.49 -21.39
N ASP A 178 -11.46 10.34 -22.08
CA ASP A 178 -11.24 9.26 -23.04
C ASP A 178 -10.59 8.03 -22.39
N MET A 179 -9.74 8.24 -21.39
CA MET A 179 -9.00 7.21 -20.68
C MET A 179 -8.81 7.57 -19.21
N VAL A 180 -8.91 6.59 -18.32
CA VAL A 180 -8.71 6.77 -16.87
C VAL A 180 -7.89 5.65 -16.28
N PRO A 181 -7.09 5.89 -15.21
CA PRO A 181 -6.56 4.84 -14.38
C PRO A 181 -7.67 4.27 -13.48
N ILE A 182 -7.75 2.95 -13.42
CA ILE A 182 -8.59 2.21 -12.47
C ILE A 182 -7.66 1.27 -11.73
N THR A 183 -7.80 1.17 -10.40
CA THR A 183 -6.96 0.29 -9.58
C THR A 183 -7.74 -0.93 -9.09
N GLU A 184 -7.03 -2.00 -8.71
CA GLU A 184 -7.65 -3.13 -8.02
C GLU A 184 -8.12 -2.76 -6.60
N PRO A 185 -9.25 -3.29 -6.12
CA PRO A 185 -10.17 -4.26 -6.77
C PRO A 185 -11.21 -3.65 -7.72
N LEU A 186 -11.22 -2.32 -7.87
CA LEU A 186 -12.20 -1.63 -8.72
C LEU A 186 -12.11 -2.06 -10.18
N TRP A 187 -10.88 -2.31 -10.71
CA TRP A 187 -10.70 -2.84 -12.06
C TRP A 187 -11.39 -4.19 -12.22
N SER A 188 -11.21 -5.12 -11.29
CA SER A 188 -11.87 -6.42 -11.32
C SER A 188 -13.38 -6.34 -11.34
N LYS A 189 -13.96 -5.31 -10.71
CA LYS A 189 -15.40 -5.03 -10.77
C LYS A 189 -15.87 -4.53 -12.15
N TYR A 190 -15.05 -3.75 -12.84
CA TYR A 190 -15.44 -3.06 -14.07
C TYR A 190 -14.82 -3.62 -15.36
N LYS A 191 -13.93 -4.61 -15.30
CA LYS A 191 -13.23 -5.20 -16.47
C LYS A 191 -14.15 -5.76 -17.56
N GLY A 192 -15.39 -6.12 -17.21
CA GLY A 192 -16.41 -6.52 -18.19
C GLY A 192 -17.10 -5.36 -18.90
N LYS A 193 -16.99 -4.14 -18.38
CA LYS A 193 -17.63 -2.93 -18.90
C LYS A 193 -16.67 -2.06 -19.72
N PHE A 194 -15.39 -2.07 -19.36
CA PHE A 194 -14.35 -1.28 -20.00
C PHE A 194 -13.28 -2.16 -20.62
N ARG A 195 -12.51 -1.58 -21.52
CA ARG A 195 -11.38 -2.23 -22.14
C ARG A 195 -10.07 -1.68 -21.57
N ALA A 196 -9.19 -2.56 -21.10
CA ALA A 196 -7.83 -2.20 -20.75
C ALA A 196 -7.05 -1.80 -22.01
N VAL A 197 -6.32 -0.71 -21.94
CA VAL A 197 -5.34 -0.30 -22.95
C VAL A 197 -3.94 -0.60 -22.46
N ILE A 198 -3.68 -0.34 -21.18
CA ILE A 198 -2.36 -0.42 -20.58
C ILE A 198 -2.54 -0.98 -19.16
N THR A 199 -1.76 -1.98 -18.83
CA THR A 199 -1.50 -2.37 -17.44
C THR A 199 -0.16 -1.76 -17.03
N ALA A 200 -0.08 -1.13 -15.88
CA ALA A 200 1.13 -0.44 -15.45
C ALA A 200 2.36 -1.36 -15.44
N SER A 201 2.19 -2.61 -15.03
CA SER A 201 3.25 -3.62 -15.01
C SER A 201 3.89 -3.90 -16.37
N ASP A 202 3.18 -3.64 -17.47
CA ASP A 202 3.66 -3.93 -18.82
C ASP A 202 4.59 -2.84 -19.37
N VAL A 203 4.41 -1.61 -18.90
CA VAL A 203 5.09 -0.44 -19.49
C VAL A 203 5.95 0.35 -18.50
N LEU A 204 5.62 0.34 -17.21
CA LEU A 204 6.36 1.09 -16.19
C LEU A 204 7.44 0.22 -15.52
N PRO A 205 8.52 0.82 -15.01
CA PRO A 205 9.45 0.13 -14.13
C PRO A 205 8.81 -0.15 -12.76
N PRO A 206 9.44 -0.98 -11.90
CA PRO A 206 9.05 -1.07 -10.50
C PRO A 206 9.11 0.32 -9.83
N LEU A 207 8.02 0.70 -9.18
CA LEU A 207 7.81 1.98 -8.50
C LEU A 207 7.13 1.66 -7.18
N ASP A 208 7.81 1.87 -6.06
CA ASP A 208 7.25 1.56 -4.76
C ASP A 208 6.07 2.48 -4.46
N ASN A 209 4.92 1.89 -4.26
CA ASN A 209 3.68 2.65 -4.09
C ASN A 209 3.27 2.80 -2.63
N VAL A 210 3.60 1.85 -1.76
CA VAL A 210 3.18 1.89 -0.35
C VAL A 210 4.26 1.30 0.56
N VAL A 211 4.56 2.03 1.63
CA VAL A 211 5.56 1.68 2.64
C VAL A 211 4.94 1.61 4.04
N GLY A 212 5.54 0.83 4.91
CA GLY A 212 5.32 0.88 6.34
C GLY A 212 6.13 2.00 6.97
N VAL A 213 5.49 2.82 7.79
CA VAL A 213 6.09 4.00 8.41
C VAL A 213 5.86 4.03 9.91
N THR A 214 6.82 4.59 10.63
CA THR A 214 6.75 4.86 12.06
C THR A 214 7.44 6.19 12.39
N THR A 215 7.23 6.73 13.61
CA THR A 215 8.06 7.82 14.11
C THR A 215 9.36 7.28 14.70
N VAL A 216 10.40 8.12 14.76
CA VAL A 216 11.66 7.77 15.44
C VAL A 216 11.41 7.38 16.90
N GLU A 217 10.55 8.12 17.59
CA GLU A 217 10.18 7.81 18.98
C GLU A 217 9.55 6.41 19.11
N MET A 218 8.60 6.05 18.24
CA MET A 218 7.94 4.73 18.26
C MET A 218 8.91 3.62 17.82
N ALA A 219 9.82 3.89 16.90
CA ALA A 219 10.88 2.99 16.52
C ALA A 219 11.72 2.54 17.73
N GLU A 220 12.04 3.45 18.63
CA GLU A 220 12.81 3.17 19.86
C GLU A 220 11.95 2.51 20.96
N LYS A 221 10.71 2.99 21.17
CA LYS A 221 9.86 2.51 22.26
C LYS A 221 9.09 1.23 21.95
N LYS A 222 8.74 0.99 20.67
CA LYS A 222 7.83 -0.04 20.20
C LYS A 222 8.45 -0.91 19.08
N GLY A 223 9.76 -1.07 19.06
CA GLY A 223 10.47 -1.81 18.02
C GLY A 223 9.99 -3.26 17.86
N ASP A 224 9.65 -3.95 18.95
CA ASP A 224 9.12 -5.30 18.90
C ASP A 224 7.73 -5.37 18.28
N PHE A 225 6.88 -4.39 18.55
CA PHE A 225 5.59 -4.24 17.90
C PHE A 225 5.75 -4.10 16.37
N ILE A 226 6.65 -3.21 15.92
CA ILE A 226 6.90 -2.96 14.49
C ILE A 226 7.40 -4.25 13.82
N ARG A 227 8.35 -4.95 14.43
CA ARG A 227 8.82 -6.27 13.96
C ARG A 227 7.70 -7.29 13.82
N ALA A 228 6.82 -7.36 14.82
CA ALA A 228 5.69 -8.27 14.84
C ALA A 228 4.67 -7.96 13.75
N VAL A 229 4.35 -6.67 13.51
CA VAL A 229 3.46 -6.24 12.40
C VAL A 229 4.03 -6.65 11.05
N ILE A 230 5.32 -6.42 10.80
CA ILE A 230 5.99 -6.79 9.54
C ILE A 230 5.92 -8.31 9.33
N ARG A 231 6.20 -9.12 10.37
CA ARG A 231 6.13 -10.58 10.28
C ARG A 231 4.70 -11.08 10.04
N ALA A 232 3.72 -10.52 10.74
CA ALA A 232 2.30 -10.90 10.56
C ALA A 232 1.82 -10.59 9.14
N ARG A 233 2.15 -9.38 8.63
CA ARG A 233 1.83 -8.98 7.26
C ARG A 233 2.52 -9.89 6.23
N ARG A 234 3.81 -10.22 6.44
CA ARG A 234 4.55 -11.16 5.58
C ARG A 234 3.84 -12.52 5.48
N LYS A 235 3.43 -13.11 6.62
CA LYS A 235 2.65 -14.36 6.66
C LYS A 235 1.39 -14.25 5.79
N ALA A 236 0.69 -13.12 5.85
CA ALA A 236 -0.49 -12.90 5.05
C ALA A 236 -0.18 -12.80 3.55
N VAL A 237 0.89 -12.13 3.14
CA VAL A 237 1.31 -12.06 1.73
C VAL A 237 1.64 -13.44 1.19
N VAL A 238 2.38 -14.25 1.96
CA VAL A 238 2.69 -15.65 1.59
C VAL A 238 1.40 -16.47 1.46
N PHE A 239 0.53 -16.39 2.47
CA PHE A 239 -0.77 -17.08 2.45
C PHE A 239 -1.65 -16.70 1.25
N MET A 240 -1.74 -15.42 0.91
CA MET A 240 -2.51 -14.94 -0.24
C MET A 240 -1.99 -15.53 -1.56
N ARG A 241 -0.69 -15.73 -1.67
CA ARG A 241 -0.05 -16.33 -2.84
C ARG A 241 -0.30 -17.84 -2.93
N GLU A 242 -0.24 -18.54 -1.81
CA GLU A 242 -0.40 -20.00 -1.73
C GLU A 242 -1.87 -20.45 -1.70
N HIS A 243 -2.76 -19.64 -1.13
CA HIS A 243 -4.17 -19.93 -0.92
C HIS A 243 -5.08 -18.79 -1.43
N PRO A 244 -5.00 -18.43 -2.73
CA PRO A 244 -5.68 -17.24 -3.26
C PRO A 244 -7.21 -17.31 -3.14
N ASP A 245 -7.82 -18.48 -3.20
CA ASP A 245 -9.27 -18.66 -3.07
C ASP A 245 -9.74 -18.37 -1.63
N GLU A 246 -9.07 -18.91 -0.62
CA GLU A 246 -9.37 -18.64 0.80
C GLU A 246 -9.08 -17.17 1.15
N ALA A 247 -7.97 -16.63 0.64
CA ALA A 247 -7.65 -15.21 0.80
C ALA A 247 -8.71 -14.30 0.21
N ALA A 248 -9.28 -14.67 -0.94
CA ALA A 248 -10.38 -13.93 -1.56
C ALA A 248 -11.66 -13.93 -0.71
N ASP A 249 -11.98 -15.04 -0.06
CA ASP A 249 -13.12 -15.12 0.86
C ASP A 249 -12.94 -14.15 2.05
N ILE A 250 -11.73 -14.07 2.59
CA ILE A 250 -11.38 -13.12 3.66
C ILE A 250 -11.47 -11.67 3.14
N VAL A 251 -10.85 -11.39 2.01
CA VAL A 251 -10.86 -10.04 1.41
C VAL A 251 -12.28 -9.58 1.11
N ALA A 252 -13.14 -10.46 0.58
CA ALA A 252 -14.54 -10.14 0.28
C ALA A 252 -15.29 -9.69 1.55
N ARG A 253 -15.09 -10.40 2.67
CA ARG A 253 -15.69 -10.03 3.97
C ARG A 253 -15.12 -8.73 4.53
N GLN A 254 -13.78 -8.61 4.56
CA GLN A 254 -13.09 -7.47 5.14
C GLN A 254 -13.34 -6.17 4.36
N PHE A 255 -13.40 -6.26 3.02
CA PHE A 255 -13.57 -5.11 2.12
C PHE A 255 -15.03 -4.89 1.72
N LYS A 256 -15.94 -5.79 2.11
CA LYS A 256 -17.38 -5.74 1.76
C LYS A 256 -17.60 -5.63 0.25
N ILE A 257 -16.88 -6.45 -0.50
CA ILE A 257 -16.98 -6.57 -1.96
C ILE A 257 -17.41 -7.98 -2.36
N GLU A 258 -17.90 -8.11 -3.60
CA GLU A 258 -18.28 -9.41 -4.15
C GLU A 258 -17.09 -10.38 -4.18
N ARG A 259 -17.34 -11.65 -3.84
CA ARG A 259 -16.28 -12.69 -3.80
C ARG A 259 -15.50 -12.80 -5.09
N ASP A 260 -16.18 -12.77 -6.24
CA ASP A 260 -15.54 -12.91 -7.55
C ASP A 260 -14.65 -11.71 -7.89
N VAL A 261 -15.03 -10.50 -7.43
CA VAL A 261 -14.20 -9.29 -7.53
C VAL A 261 -12.95 -9.46 -6.67
N ALA A 262 -13.11 -9.91 -5.41
CA ALA A 262 -11.99 -10.16 -4.51
C ALA A 262 -11.05 -11.22 -5.08
N LEU A 263 -11.58 -12.35 -5.58
CA LEU A 263 -10.81 -13.43 -6.16
C LEU A 263 -10.01 -12.98 -7.39
N SER A 264 -10.65 -12.22 -8.26
CA SER A 264 -9.98 -11.66 -9.44
C SER A 264 -8.83 -10.73 -9.03
N ALA A 265 -9.06 -9.81 -8.09
CA ALA A 265 -8.05 -8.87 -7.62
C ALA A 265 -6.87 -9.59 -6.92
N VAL A 266 -7.16 -10.54 -6.03
CA VAL A 266 -6.13 -11.34 -5.34
C VAL A 266 -5.29 -12.11 -6.36
N LYS A 267 -5.91 -12.84 -7.30
CA LYS A 267 -5.19 -13.61 -8.33
C LYS A 267 -4.36 -12.70 -9.24
N ASN A 268 -4.91 -11.59 -9.69
CA ASN A 268 -4.18 -10.64 -10.53
C ASN A 268 -2.92 -10.13 -9.85
N LEU A 269 -3.00 -9.75 -8.57
CA LEU A 269 -1.90 -9.10 -7.86
C LEU A 269 -0.89 -10.09 -7.25
N THR A 270 -1.32 -11.30 -6.86
CA THR A 270 -0.38 -12.34 -6.39
C THR A 270 0.49 -12.90 -7.51
N THR A 271 -0.01 -12.90 -8.75
CA THR A 271 0.73 -13.38 -9.93
C THR A 271 1.47 -12.27 -10.68
N SER A 272 1.09 -10.99 -10.46
CA SER A 272 1.69 -9.86 -11.16
C SER A 272 3.15 -9.66 -10.77
N LYS A 273 3.98 -9.41 -11.79
CA LYS A 273 5.39 -9.03 -11.64
C LYS A 273 5.73 -7.93 -12.63
N THR A 274 6.29 -6.85 -12.13
CA THR A 274 6.87 -5.78 -12.95
C THR A 274 8.38 -6.00 -13.08
N LYS A 275 8.86 -6.43 -14.23
CA LYS A 275 10.28 -6.79 -14.43
C LYS A 275 10.82 -7.75 -13.36
N GLY A 276 10.02 -8.75 -12.99
CA GLY A 276 10.38 -9.75 -11.97
C GLY A 276 10.07 -9.36 -10.52
N VAL A 277 9.76 -8.09 -10.23
CA VAL A 277 9.39 -7.60 -8.89
C VAL A 277 7.90 -7.83 -8.65
N PRO A 278 7.50 -8.51 -7.56
CA PRO A 278 6.08 -8.76 -7.24
C PRO A 278 5.36 -7.48 -6.83
N TYR A 279 4.02 -7.51 -6.84
CA TYR A 279 3.22 -6.39 -6.37
C TYR A 279 3.36 -6.19 -4.85
N TRP A 280 2.98 -7.18 -4.05
CA TRP A 280 3.17 -7.12 -2.60
C TRP A 280 4.57 -7.54 -2.20
N GLY A 281 5.26 -6.65 -1.49
CA GLY A 281 6.51 -6.94 -0.79
C GLY A 281 6.28 -7.75 0.48
N GLU A 282 7.28 -8.51 0.87
CA GLU A 282 7.31 -9.22 2.16
C GLU A 282 7.88 -8.33 3.29
N GLY A 283 8.19 -7.07 2.98
CA GLY A 283 8.75 -6.07 3.87
C GLY A 283 10.17 -5.62 3.48
N ASP A 284 10.82 -6.34 2.57
CA ASP A 284 12.17 -6.02 2.08
C ASP A 284 12.19 -4.68 1.34
N ILE A 285 13.23 -3.88 1.57
CA ILE A 285 13.37 -2.54 1.00
C ILE A 285 13.91 -2.62 -0.42
N HIS A 286 13.17 -2.08 -1.37
CA HIS A 286 13.55 -1.90 -2.78
C HIS A 286 13.91 -0.44 -3.07
N LEU A 287 15.11 -0.04 -2.64
CA LEU A 287 15.54 1.37 -2.67
C LEU A 287 15.44 2.01 -4.06
N GLU A 288 15.72 1.26 -5.12
CA GLU A 288 15.60 1.78 -6.49
C GLU A 288 14.15 2.02 -6.90
N GLY A 289 13.20 1.19 -6.46
CA GLY A 289 11.76 1.40 -6.65
C GLY A 289 11.28 2.66 -5.92
N LEU A 290 11.73 2.81 -4.67
CA LEU A 290 11.46 3.99 -3.84
C LEU A 290 11.98 5.28 -4.49
N LYS A 291 13.25 5.29 -4.92
CA LYS A 291 13.85 6.45 -5.60
C LYS A 291 13.07 6.82 -6.87
N ARG A 292 12.73 5.84 -7.71
CA ARG A 292 11.95 6.09 -8.94
C ARG A 292 10.58 6.68 -8.64
N MET A 293 9.88 6.21 -7.62
CA MET A 293 8.61 6.79 -7.21
C MET A 293 8.80 8.25 -6.75
N ILE A 294 9.81 8.54 -5.96
CA ILE A 294 10.11 9.90 -5.49
C ILE A 294 10.41 10.83 -6.68
N GLU A 295 11.21 10.39 -7.65
CA GLU A 295 11.50 11.18 -8.86
C GLU A 295 10.25 11.41 -9.72
N ALA A 296 9.40 10.39 -9.92
CA ALA A 296 8.15 10.54 -10.64
C ALA A 296 7.24 11.60 -9.98
N GLN A 297 7.21 11.63 -8.65
CA GLN A 297 6.43 12.60 -7.88
C GLN A 297 7.08 14.00 -7.86
N ARG A 298 8.40 14.06 -7.96
CA ARG A 298 9.13 15.33 -8.12
C ARG A 298 8.76 15.99 -9.45
N ALA A 299 8.62 15.20 -10.51
CA ALA A 299 8.23 15.68 -11.84
C ALA A 299 6.85 16.35 -11.88
N VAL A 300 5.93 16.00 -10.97
CA VAL A 300 4.60 16.65 -10.84
C VAL A 300 4.54 17.67 -9.69
N GLY A 301 5.68 18.06 -9.14
CA GLY A 301 5.78 19.05 -8.07
C GLY A 301 5.20 18.62 -6.73
N ALA A 302 5.09 17.32 -6.49
CA ALA A 302 4.63 16.77 -5.20
C ALA A 302 5.74 16.78 -4.15
N ILE A 303 7.00 16.72 -4.57
CA ILE A 303 8.19 16.74 -3.72
C ILE A 303 9.17 17.80 -4.22
N SER A 304 9.72 18.59 -3.28
CA SER A 304 10.85 19.50 -3.51
C SER A 304 11.86 19.29 -2.40
N GLY A 305 13.15 19.32 -2.72
CA GLY A 305 14.25 19.12 -1.77
C GLY A 305 14.93 17.76 -1.88
N GLU A 306 16.13 17.65 -1.30
CA GLU A 306 16.94 16.43 -1.31
C GLU A 306 16.51 15.45 -0.22
N VAL A 307 16.57 14.16 -0.52
CA VAL A 307 16.17 13.07 0.37
C VAL A 307 17.40 12.30 0.82
N ASP A 308 17.66 12.29 2.12
CA ASP A 308 18.67 11.42 2.73
C ASP A 308 18.05 10.04 3.02
N TYR A 309 18.17 9.12 2.06
CA TYR A 309 17.62 7.77 2.18
C TYR A 309 18.22 6.97 3.34
N ASN A 310 19.46 7.25 3.75
CA ASN A 310 20.10 6.57 4.87
C ASN A 310 19.44 6.94 6.21
N LYS A 311 18.92 8.16 6.31
CA LYS A 311 18.14 8.60 7.47
C LYS A 311 16.66 8.21 7.35
N LEU A 312 16.13 8.15 6.13
CA LEU A 312 14.72 7.86 5.89
C LEU A 312 14.38 6.39 6.14
N VAL A 313 15.24 5.46 5.75
CA VAL A 313 15.00 4.01 5.78
C VAL A 313 15.64 3.38 7.01
N ASP A 314 14.87 2.57 7.75
CA ASP A 314 15.37 1.85 8.93
C ASP A 314 15.07 0.35 8.82
N THR A 315 16.08 -0.43 8.47
CA THR A 315 15.98 -1.88 8.27
C THR A 315 16.09 -2.72 9.54
N ARG A 316 16.29 -2.11 10.73
CA ARG A 316 16.47 -2.82 12.02
C ARG A 316 15.28 -3.70 12.39
N PHE A 317 14.10 -3.42 11.83
CA PHE A 317 12.84 -4.10 12.14
C PHE A 317 12.53 -5.27 11.19
N LEU A 318 13.27 -5.39 10.11
CA LEU A 318 13.06 -6.45 9.12
C LEU A 318 13.53 -7.82 9.66
N PRO A 319 12.87 -8.92 9.24
CA PRO A 319 13.41 -10.27 9.39
C PRO A 319 14.83 -10.36 8.80
N ASN A 320 15.68 -11.21 9.39
CA ASN A 320 17.10 -11.26 9.02
C ASN A 320 17.35 -11.55 7.54
N ASP A 321 16.51 -12.37 6.92
CA ASP A 321 16.57 -12.70 5.49
C ASP A 321 16.14 -11.55 4.57
N LEU A 322 15.55 -10.48 5.12
CA LEU A 322 15.08 -9.31 4.37
C LEU A 322 15.88 -8.03 4.66
N LYS A 323 16.92 -8.08 5.48
CA LYS A 323 17.69 -6.88 5.88
C LYS A 323 18.58 -6.32 4.77
N THR A 324 18.80 -7.06 3.71
CA THR A 324 19.56 -6.56 2.56
C THR A 324 18.67 -5.62 1.73
N VAL A 325 19.09 -4.37 1.59
CA VAL A 325 18.44 -3.39 0.72
C VAL A 325 18.72 -3.76 -0.73
N LYS A 326 17.68 -3.82 -1.56
CA LYS A 326 17.76 -4.20 -2.99
C LYS A 326 17.63 -2.98 -3.91
#